data_953c35688498133bcc79de0d74c88d02
#
_entry.id   953c35688498133bcc79de0d74c88d02
#
_cell.length_a   1.000
_cell.length_b   1.000
_cell.length_c   1.000
_cell.angle_alpha   90.00
_cell.angle_beta   90.00
_cell.angle_gamma   90.00
#
_symmetry.space_group_name_H-M   'P 1'
#
loop_
_entity.id
_entity.type
_entity.pdbx_description
1 polymer ?
#
loop_
_entity_poly.entity_id
_entity_poly.type
_entity_poly.pdbx_seq_one_letter_code
_entity_poly.pdbx_strand_id
1 'polypeptide(L)'
;MGGDERVAPVTAGAGAEGGPRGWRAATRAALYGPDGFYRGPEGPAGHFRTSVHASPLFAGAVARLLCRVDETLGRPAVLDFVDMAAGRGELAAGVLAALPADVAGRTRAYAVELAGRPGGLDRRVEWRAEPPERITGLLFANEWLDNVPLEVAEADPAGVPRLVLVDDHGTERLGPPVTGPEAEWLARWWPLTGERPVTDERPVTDEGPVTDGGETTEGEATAGATSGAGLRAEIGLTRDLAWASAVGTLARGLAVAVDYAHTATARPPFGTLTGFRKGRETAPVPDGSCDITAHVALDACAAACALPGARLLPQRAALRALGLTGSRPPLTLASTDPAGYVRALAAASEAAELVAPGGFGGFGWLLQPVGIPDVLADAV
;
A
#
# COMPACT_ATOMS: atom_id res chain seq x y z
N MET A 1 7.74 -39.76 -26.70
CA MET A 1 7.84 -40.09 -25.28
C MET A 1 8.52 -38.87 -24.65
N GLY A 2 7.74 -37.91 -24.18
CA GLY A 2 8.17 -36.70 -23.48
C GLY A 2 7.51 -36.69 -22.12
N GLY A 3 8.31 -36.80 -21.06
CA GLY A 3 7.85 -36.83 -19.68
C GLY A 3 7.35 -35.48 -19.25
N ASP A 4 6.14 -35.46 -18.75
CA ASP A 4 5.46 -34.34 -18.07
C ASP A 4 6.01 -34.28 -16.63
N GLU A 5 6.99 -33.43 -16.40
CA GLU A 5 7.56 -33.17 -15.07
C GLU A 5 6.70 -32.13 -14.34
N ARG A 6 5.63 -32.62 -13.72
CA ARG A 6 4.81 -31.82 -12.79
C ARG A 6 5.65 -31.53 -11.56
N VAL A 7 6.03 -30.25 -11.40
CA VAL A 7 6.61 -29.73 -10.17
C VAL A 7 5.60 -29.93 -9.03
N ALA A 8 5.94 -30.81 -8.10
CA ALA A 8 5.16 -31.08 -6.90
C ALA A 8 5.10 -29.82 -6.03
N PRO A 9 3.97 -29.55 -5.35
CA PRO A 9 3.89 -28.43 -4.40
C PRO A 9 4.85 -28.72 -3.24
N VAL A 10 5.72 -27.75 -2.95
CA VAL A 10 6.55 -27.74 -1.75
C VAL A 10 5.63 -27.82 -0.55
N THR A 11 5.57 -28.97 0.07
CA THR A 11 4.89 -29.16 1.37
C THR A 11 5.61 -28.30 2.39
N ALA A 12 4.94 -27.23 2.85
CA ALA A 12 5.37 -26.47 3.99
C ALA A 12 5.44 -27.41 5.19
N GLY A 13 6.66 -27.67 5.68
CA GLY A 13 6.86 -28.40 6.93
C GLY A 13 6.07 -27.69 8.03
N ALA A 14 5.24 -28.45 8.75
CA ALA A 14 4.56 -27.99 9.95
C ALA A 14 5.64 -27.57 10.95
N GLY A 15 5.89 -26.25 11.05
CA GLY A 15 6.70 -25.65 12.09
C GLY A 15 6.03 -25.90 13.43
N ALA A 16 6.80 -26.31 14.44
CA ALA A 16 6.33 -26.52 15.81
C ALA A 16 5.57 -25.28 16.29
N GLU A 17 4.33 -25.48 16.76
CA GLU A 17 3.53 -24.44 17.40
C GLU A 17 4.33 -23.75 18.50
N GLY A 18 4.53 -22.42 18.41
CA GLY A 18 5.00 -21.56 19.48
C GLY A 18 6.45 -21.04 19.43
N GLY A 19 7.25 -21.27 18.37
CA GLY A 19 8.60 -20.72 18.24
C GLY A 19 8.66 -19.43 17.44
N PRO A 20 9.68 -18.54 17.67
CA PRO A 20 9.87 -17.34 16.87
C PRO A 20 10.06 -17.67 15.38
N ARG A 21 9.36 -16.95 14.52
CA ARG A 21 9.35 -17.10 13.06
C ARG A 21 9.60 -15.77 12.37
N GLY A 22 9.98 -15.78 11.08
CA GLY A 22 10.14 -14.55 10.30
C GLY A 22 8.82 -13.78 10.20
N TRP A 23 8.92 -12.48 10.04
CA TRP A 23 7.77 -11.58 9.97
C TRP A 23 6.80 -11.93 8.86
N ARG A 24 7.27 -12.40 7.70
CA ARG A 24 6.39 -12.85 6.60
C ARG A 24 5.43 -13.97 7.05
N ALA A 25 5.96 -14.98 7.71
CA ALA A 25 5.15 -16.09 8.21
C ALA A 25 4.22 -15.66 9.35
N ALA A 26 4.71 -14.81 10.24
CA ALA A 26 3.97 -14.26 11.37
C ALA A 26 2.78 -13.40 10.89
N THR A 27 3.04 -12.42 10.03
CA THR A 27 2.01 -11.55 9.44
C THR A 27 1.00 -12.34 8.62
N ARG A 28 1.44 -13.32 7.83
CA ARG A 28 0.52 -14.17 7.05
C ARG A 28 -0.46 -14.90 7.96
N ALA A 29 0.01 -15.46 9.06
CA ALA A 29 -0.85 -16.16 10.02
C ALA A 29 -1.80 -15.18 10.73
N ALA A 30 -1.28 -14.04 11.19
CA ALA A 30 -2.03 -13.03 11.92
C ALA A 30 -3.11 -12.33 11.09
N LEU A 31 -2.86 -12.06 9.82
CA LEU A 31 -3.81 -11.36 8.95
C LEU A 31 -4.78 -12.32 8.24
N TYR A 32 -4.27 -13.44 7.71
CA TYR A 32 -4.98 -14.30 6.75
C TYR A 32 -5.23 -15.73 7.27
N GLY A 33 -4.74 -16.08 8.46
CA GLY A 33 -4.99 -17.38 9.10
C GLY A 33 -6.47 -17.66 9.38
N PRO A 34 -6.84 -18.84 9.88
CA PRO A 34 -8.22 -19.18 10.23
C PRO A 34 -8.86 -18.16 11.17
N ASP A 35 -8.11 -17.69 12.18
CA ASP A 35 -8.52 -16.70 13.17
C ASP A 35 -7.90 -15.32 12.88
N GLY A 36 -7.49 -15.10 11.62
CA GLY A 36 -6.77 -13.90 11.20
C GLY A 36 -7.63 -12.64 11.20
N PHE A 37 -6.97 -11.49 11.36
CA PHE A 37 -7.57 -10.17 11.45
C PHE A 37 -8.61 -9.88 10.36
N TYR A 38 -8.31 -10.18 9.09
CA TYR A 38 -9.22 -9.95 7.95
C TYR A 38 -10.37 -10.93 7.85
N ARG A 39 -10.38 -11.99 8.66
CA ARG A 39 -11.51 -12.93 8.77
C ARG A 39 -12.42 -12.64 9.95
N GLY A 40 -12.04 -11.68 10.80
CA GLY A 40 -12.86 -11.23 11.93
C GLY A 40 -14.17 -10.58 11.47
N PRO A 41 -15.21 -10.60 12.34
CA PRO A 41 -16.55 -10.07 12.00
C PRO A 41 -16.57 -8.58 11.74
N GLU A 42 -15.62 -7.82 12.31
CA GLU A 42 -15.52 -6.37 12.16
C GLU A 42 -14.87 -5.98 10.82
N GLY A 43 -13.98 -6.83 10.30
CA GLY A 43 -13.22 -6.58 9.06
C GLY A 43 -12.39 -5.29 9.08
N PRO A 44 -11.67 -4.98 7.99
CA PRO A 44 -10.81 -3.77 7.92
C PRO A 44 -11.58 -2.46 8.14
N ALA A 45 -12.81 -2.35 7.62
CA ALA A 45 -13.63 -1.14 7.70
C ALA A 45 -13.98 -0.70 9.14
N GLY A 46 -13.92 -1.63 10.13
CA GLY A 46 -14.08 -1.31 11.55
C GLY A 46 -12.84 -0.72 12.22
N HIS A 47 -11.68 -0.79 11.55
CA HIS A 47 -10.40 -0.45 12.15
C HIS A 47 -9.70 0.74 11.50
N PHE A 48 -9.90 0.98 10.19
CA PHE A 48 -9.31 2.12 9.49
C PHE A 48 -10.28 2.80 8.54
N ARG A 49 -9.94 4.04 8.23
CA ARG A 49 -10.58 4.83 7.19
C ARG A 49 -9.61 4.96 6.02
N THR A 50 -9.86 4.22 4.95
CA THR A 50 -9.08 4.30 3.71
C THR A 50 -9.56 5.48 2.85
N SER A 51 -8.83 5.80 1.77
CA SER A 51 -9.26 6.80 0.78
C SER A 51 -10.67 6.53 0.23
N VAL A 52 -11.03 5.25 0.07
CA VAL A 52 -12.36 4.81 -0.40
C VAL A 52 -13.46 5.17 0.58
N HIS A 53 -13.20 5.02 1.89
CA HIS A 53 -14.16 5.34 2.96
C HIS A 53 -14.19 6.83 3.32
N ALA A 54 -13.15 7.59 2.95
CA ALA A 54 -13.06 9.00 3.26
C ALA A 54 -14.13 9.81 2.52
N SER A 55 -14.32 9.52 1.23
CA SER A 55 -15.32 10.21 0.42
C SER A 55 -15.66 9.45 -0.86
N PRO A 56 -16.94 9.47 -1.31
CA PRO A 56 -17.33 8.95 -2.62
C PRO A 56 -16.66 9.69 -3.80
N LEU A 57 -16.06 10.85 -3.54
CA LEU A 57 -15.30 11.61 -4.54
C LEU A 57 -14.07 10.83 -5.02
N PHE A 58 -13.49 9.97 -4.18
CA PHE A 58 -12.38 9.10 -4.56
C PHE A 58 -12.81 8.11 -5.66
N ALA A 59 -13.90 7.39 -5.47
CA ALA A 59 -14.46 6.51 -6.49
C ALA A 59 -14.83 7.27 -7.77
N GLY A 60 -15.34 8.50 -7.66
CA GLY A 60 -15.56 9.39 -8.80
C GLY A 60 -14.28 9.78 -9.55
N ALA A 61 -13.16 9.95 -8.85
CA ALA A 61 -11.87 10.22 -9.48
C ALA A 61 -11.36 8.96 -10.22
N VAL A 62 -11.47 7.78 -9.60
CA VAL A 62 -11.11 6.51 -10.26
C VAL A 62 -12.00 6.23 -11.48
N ALA A 63 -13.29 6.57 -11.43
CA ALA A 63 -14.19 6.49 -12.61
C ALA A 63 -13.69 7.40 -13.75
N ARG A 64 -13.24 8.63 -13.45
CA ARG A 64 -12.64 9.52 -14.47
C ARG A 64 -11.35 8.95 -15.03
N LEU A 65 -10.51 8.32 -14.19
CA LEU A 65 -9.32 7.62 -14.65
C LEU A 65 -9.68 6.48 -15.61
N LEU A 66 -10.69 5.68 -15.27
CA LEU A 66 -11.18 4.61 -16.15
C LEU A 66 -11.70 5.16 -17.49
N CYS A 67 -12.39 6.31 -17.50
CA CYS A 67 -12.79 6.98 -18.74
C CYS A 67 -11.57 7.41 -19.59
N ARG A 68 -10.50 7.93 -18.99
CA ARG A 68 -9.26 8.27 -19.74
C ARG A 68 -8.59 7.01 -20.33
N VAL A 69 -8.60 5.90 -19.58
CA VAL A 69 -8.12 4.60 -20.08
C VAL A 69 -8.99 4.12 -21.24
N ASP A 70 -10.31 4.19 -21.12
CA ASP A 70 -11.26 3.84 -22.18
C ASP A 70 -11.02 4.62 -23.48
N GLU A 71 -10.86 5.93 -23.37
CA GLU A 71 -10.53 6.80 -24.52
C GLU A 71 -9.19 6.42 -25.16
N THR A 72 -8.17 6.19 -24.35
CA THR A 72 -6.85 5.80 -24.82
C THR A 72 -6.82 4.42 -25.48
N LEU A 73 -7.66 3.51 -25.02
CA LEU A 73 -7.88 2.20 -25.63
C LEU A 73 -8.71 2.25 -26.93
N GLY A 74 -9.29 3.41 -27.28
CA GLY A 74 -10.17 3.59 -28.46
C GLY A 74 -11.60 3.12 -28.21
N ARG A 75 -12.08 3.15 -26.97
CA ARG A 75 -13.45 2.80 -26.55
C ARG A 75 -13.83 1.36 -26.93
N PRO A 76 -13.16 0.35 -26.34
CA PRO A 76 -13.41 -1.06 -26.67
C PRO A 76 -14.87 -1.44 -26.35
N ALA A 77 -15.39 -2.46 -27.04
CA ALA A 77 -16.74 -2.98 -26.81
C ALA A 77 -16.93 -3.53 -25.38
N VAL A 78 -15.85 -3.96 -24.73
CA VAL A 78 -15.81 -4.39 -23.34
C VAL A 78 -14.62 -3.71 -22.67
N LEU A 79 -14.87 -3.09 -21.52
CA LEU A 79 -13.89 -2.42 -20.69
C LEU A 79 -13.84 -3.11 -19.32
N ASP A 80 -12.68 -3.51 -18.88
CA ASP A 80 -12.55 -4.17 -17.58
C ASP A 80 -12.14 -3.14 -16.51
N PHE A 81 -12.77 -3.21 -15.34
CA PHE A 81 -12.36 -2.56 -14.12
C PHE A 81 -12.13 -3.63 -13.05
N VAL A 82 -10.91 -3.73 -12.54
CA VAL A 82 -10.53 -4.72 -11.52
C VAL A 82 -10.09 -3.99 -10.26
N ASP A 83 -10.79 -4.21 -9.16
CA ASP A 83 -10.52 -3.70 -7.83
C ASP A 83 -9.81 -4.80 -7.04
N MET A 84 -8.50 -4.61 -6.78
CA MET A 84 -7.66 -5.58 -6.06
C MET A 84 -7.71 -5.33 -4.56
N ALA A 85 -7.85 -6.41 -3.78
CA ALA A 85 -8.10 -6.35 -2.34
C ALA A 85 -9.32 -5.46 -2.02
N ALA A 86 -10.42 -5.78 -2.67
CA ALA A 86 -11.61 -4.93 -2.77
C ALA A 86 -12.36 -4.71 -1.45
N GLY A 87 -11.95 -5.35 -0.35
CA GLY A 87 -12.62 -5.25 0.94
C GLY A 87 -14.08 -5.68 0.88
N ARG A 88 -15.00 -4.73 0.90
CA ARG A 88 -16.45 -5.01 0.75
C ARG A 88 -16.98 -4.62 -0.64
N GLY A 89 -16.09 -4.21 -1.57
CA GLY A 89 -16.42 -3.83 -2.93
C GLY A 89 -16.95 -2.39 -3.06
N GLU A 90 -16.69 -1.53 -2.06
CA GLU A 90 -17.14 -0.14 -2.04
C GLU A 90 -16.59 0.65 -3.22
N LEU A 91 -15.29 0.46 -3.55
CA LEU A 91 -14.69 1.15 -4.68
C LEU A 91 -15.30 0.69 -6.00
N ALA A 92 -15.40 -0.61 -6.22
CA ALA A 92 -15.99 -1.15 -7.44
C ALA A 92 -17.44 -0.65 -7.67
N ALA A 93 -18.25 -0.68 -6.60
CA ALA A 93 -19.64 -0.18 -6.67
C ALA A 93 -19.69 1.34 -6.90
N GLY A 94 -18.84 2.10 -6.21
CA GLY A 94 -18.75 3.56 -6.35
C GLY A 94 -18.29 4.00 -7.73
N VAL A 95 -17.32 3.31 -8.33
CA VAL A 95 -16.85 3.55 -9.70
C VAL A 95 -17.98 3.31 -10.69
N LEU A 96 -18.66 2.16 -10.62
CA LEU A 96 -19.81 1.86 -11.51
C LEU A 96 -20.94 2.89 -11.40
N ALA A 97 -21.18 3.42 -10.20
CA ALA A 97 -22.20 4.44 -9.98
C ALA A 97 -21.81 5.82 -10.55
N ALA A 98 -20.51 6.11 -10.61
CA ALA A 98 -19.98 7.39 -11.08
C ALA A 98 -19.69 7.44 -12.58
N LEU A 99 -19.65 6.29 -13.28
CA LEU A 99 -19.38 6.23 -14.71
C LEU A 99 -20.53 6.82 -15.54
N PRO A 100 -20.24 7.49 -16.68
CA PRO A 100 -21.23 7.79 -17.72
C PRO A 100 -21.95 6.51 -18.19
N ALA A 101 -23.23 6.62 -18.53
CA ALA A 101 -24.08 5.46 -18.84
C ALA A 101 -23.55 4.58 -19.99
N ASP A 102 -22.97 5.20 -21.01
CA ASP A 102 -22.38 4.53 -22.17
C ASP A 102 -21.09 3.75 -21.81
N VAL A 103 -20.28 4.27 -20.90
CA VAL A 103 -19.10 3.57 -20.38
C VAL A 103 -19.54 2.47 -19.42
N ALA A 104 -20.44 2.78 -18.48
CA ALA A 104 -20.96 1.80 -17.51
C ALA A 104 -21.60 0.59 -18.19
N GLY A 105 -22.28 0.79 -19.30
CA GLY A 105 -22.92 -0.28 -20.08
C GLY A 105 -21.95 -1.26 -20.74
N ARG A 106 -20.67 -0.87 -20.89
CA ARG A 106 -19.59 -1.69 -21.47
C ARG A 106 -18.60 -2.20 -20.42
N THR A 107 -18.71 -1.69 -19.19
CA THR A 107 -17.76 -2.02 -18.12
C THR A 107 -18.12 -3.33 -17.45
N ARG A 108 -17.15 -4.25 -17.38
CA ARG A 108 -17.16 -5.41 -16.49
C ARG A 108 -16.36 -5.07 -15.25
N ALA A 109 -17.01 -5.04 -14.09
CA ALA A 109 -16.38 -4.72 -12.83
C ALA A 109 -16.11 -6.00 -12.03
N TYR A 110 -14.88 -6.16 -11.58
CA TYR A 110 -14.43 -7.26 -10.77
C TYR A 110 -13.93 -6.75 -9.43
N ALA A 111 -14.37 -7.40 -8.35
CA ALA A 111 -13.82 -7.23 -7.01
C ALA A 111 -13.01 -8.49 -6.66
N VAL A 112 -11.71 -8.33 -6.49
CA VAL A 112 -10.79 -9.43 -6.15
C VAL A 112 -10.51 -9.38 -4.67
N GLU A 113 -11.00 -10.40 -3.93
CA GLU A 113 -10.91 -10.42 -2.48
C GLU A 113 -10.94 -11.87 -1.96
N LEU A 114 -10.14 -12.14 -0.92
CA LEU A 114 -10.07 -13.46 -0.27
C LEU A 114 -11.28 -13.73 0.63
N ALA A 115 -11.88 -12.68 1.18
CA ALA A 115 -13.10 -12.80 1.97
C ALA A 115 -14.33 -13.09 1.08
N GLY A 116 -15.38 -13.62 1.69
CA GLY A 116 -16.62 -13.91 0.97
C GLY A 116 -17.34 -12.65 0.48
N ARG A 117 -18.06 -12.75 -0.66
CA ARG A 117 -18.88 -11.65 -1.21
C ARG A 117 -19.86 -11.12 -0.16
N PRO A 118 -19.86 -9.81 0.13
CA PRO A 118 -20.80 -9.21 1.08
C PRO A 118 -22.23 -9.18 0.54
N GLY A 119 -23.22 -9.25 1.46
CA GLY A 119 -24.62 -9.05 1.10
C GLY A 119 -24.89 -7.62 0.63
N GLY A 120 -25.75 -7.45 -0.37
CA GLY A 120 -26.18 -6.13 -0.86
C GLY A 120 -25.24 -5.46 -1.88
N LEU A 121 -24.07 -6.04 -2.16
CA LEU A 121 -23.19 -5.53 -3.20
C LEU A 121 -23.86 -5.53 -4.56
N ASP A 122 -23.64 -4.47 -5.36
CA ASP A 122 -24.16 -4.33 -6.72
C ASP A 122 -23.92 -5.62 -7.54
N ARG A 123 -25.00 -6.15 -8.14
CA ARG A 123 -24.95 -7.41 -8.90
C ARG A 123 -24.06 -7.35 -10.14
N ARG A 124 -23.75 -6.17 -10.63
CA ARG A 124 -22.83 -5.95 -11.76
C ARG A 124 -21.37 -6.17 -11.39
N VAL A 125 -21.02 -6.16 -10.08
CA VAL A 125 -19.67 -6.46 -9.60
C VAL A 125 -19.51 -7.97 -9.50
N GLU A 126 -18.62 -8.55 -10.28
CA GLU A 126 -18.24 -9.95 -10.18
C GLU A 126 -17.21 -10.12 -9.05
N TRP A 127 -17.48 -11.03 -8.12
CA TRP A 127 -16.61 -11.32 -6.97
C TRP A 127 -15.69 -12.48 -7.26
N ARG A 128 -14.39 -12.33 -7.08
CA ARG A 128 -13.38 -13.33 -7.41
C ARG A 128 -12.31 -13.41 -6.33
N ALA A 129 -11.70 -14.62 -6.18
CA ALA A 129 -10.51 -14.78 -5.33
C ALA A 129 -9.21 -14.38 -6.04
N GLU A 130 -9.22 -14.36 -7.37
CA GLU A 130 -8.08 -14.04 -8.24
C GLU A 130 -8.51 -13.10 -9.37
N PRO A 131 -7.63 -12.22 -9.86
CA PRO A 131 -7.97 -11.33 -10.97
C PRO A 131 -8.28 -12.15 -12.24
N PRO A 132 -9.14 -11.61 -13.13
CA PRO A 132 -9.37 -12.24 -14.42
C PRO A 132 -8.10 -12.15 -15.29
N GLU A 133 -7.92 -13.08 -16.19
CA GLU A 133 -6.85 -13.04 -17.19
C GLU A 133 -7.22 -12.10 -18.35
N ARG A 134 -6.18 -11.54 -19.00
CA ARG A 134 -6.30 -10.73 -20.23
C ARG A 134 -7.18 -9.48 -20.06
N ILE A 135 -7.02 -8.78 -18.95
CA ILE A 135 -7.71 -7.53 -18.64
C ILE A 135 -7.45 -6.50 -19.75
N THR A 136 -8.50 -5.88 -20.26
CA THR A 136 -8.42 -4.70 -21.15
C THR A 136 -9.11 -3.53 -20.46
N GLY A 137 -8.36 -2.66 -19.78
CA GLY A 137 -8.93 -1.59 -18.98
C GLY A 137 -8.05 -1.13 -17.81
N LEU A 138 -8.63 -1.05 -16.63
CA LEU A 138 -7.98 -0.56 -15.41
C LEU A 138 -7.96 -1.64 -14.32
N LEU A 139 -6.76 -1.99 -13.85
CA LEU A 139 -6.55 -2.69 -12.59
C LEU A 139 -6.17 -1.66 -11.53
N PHE A 140 -6.88 -1.63 -10.42
CA PHE A 140 -6.67 -0.66 -9.35
C PHE A 140 -6.52 -1.38 -8.01
N ALA A 141 -5.44 -1.10 -7.30
CA ALA A 141 -5.14 -1.65 -5.98
C ALA A 141 -4.98 -0.49 -5.00
N ASN A 142 -5.93 -0.35 -4.07
CA ASN A 142 -5.88 0.68 -3.04
C ASN A 142 -5.56 0.07 -1.69
N GLU A 143 -4.43 0.46 -1.09
CA GLU A 143 -4.01 -0.06 0.21
C GLU A 143 -4.03 -1.60 0.24
N TRP A 144 -3.29 -2.20 -0.70
CA TRP A 144 -3.16 -3.64 -0.87
C TRP A 144 -1.76 -4.14 -0.58
N LEU A 145 -0.74 -3.46 -1.14
CA LEU A 145 0.64 -3.93 -1.07
C LEU A 145 1.23 -3.78 0.32
N ASP A 146 0.76 -2.82 1.11
CA ASP A 146 1.16 -2.59 2.50
C ASP A 146 0.87 -3.77 3.42
N ASN A 147 -0.18 -4.55 3.10
CA ASN A 147 -0.58 -5.75 3.83
C ASN A 147 -0.05 -7.08 3.21
N VAL A 148 0.64 -7.03 2.06
CA VAL A 148 1.32 -8.23 1.54
C VAL A 148 2.49 -8.59 2.47
N PRO A 149 2.48 -9.80 3.09
CA PRO A 149 3.46 -10.19 4.08
C PRO A 149 4.88 -10.22 3.54
N LEU A 150 5.82 -9.69 4.31
CA LEU A 150 7.24 -9.58 3.95
C LEU A 150 8.16 -9.96 5.12
N GLU A 151 9.44 -10.18 4.83
CA GLU A 151 10.46 -10.36 5.86
C GLU A 151 11.04 -9.00 6.25
N VAL A 152 11.47 -8.91 7.51
CA VAL A 152 12.18 -7.76 8.05
C VAL A 152 13.63 -8.13 8.29
N ALA A 153 14.54 -7.25 7.91
CA ALA A 153 15.95 -7.37 8.19
C ALA A 153 16.42 -6.24 9.11
N GLU A 154 17.42 -6.55 9.96
CA GLU A 154 18.11 -5.59 10.81
C GLU A 154 19.62 -5.86 10.77
N ALA A 155 20.44 -4.80 10.69
CA ALA A 155 21.88 -4.91 10.74
C ALA A 155 22.36 -5.21 12.17
N ASP A 156 23.07 -6.32 12.34
CA ASP A 156 23.68 -6.65 13.62
C ASP A 156 24.84 -5.69 13.99
N PRO A 157 25.43 -5.79 15.19
CA PRO A 157 26.56 -4.92 15.58
C PRO A 157 27.77 -4.97 14.66
N ALA A 158 27.91 -6.04 13.85
CA ALA A 158 28.97 -6.16 12.85
C ALA A 158 28.55 -5.59 11.48
N GLY A 159 27.32 -5.04 11.35
CA GLY A 159 26.76 -4.53 10.11
C GLY A 159 26.22 -5.62 9.16
N VAL A 160 26.06 -6.86 9.65
CA VAL A 160 25.53 -7.96 8.85
C VAL A 160 24.00 -7.93 8.90
N PRO A 161 23.29 -7.81 7.76
CA PRO A 161 21.83 -7.90 7.72
C PRO A 161 21.34 -9.29 8.17
N ARG A 162 20.51 -9.33 9.20
CA ARG A 162 19.88 -10.54 9.73
C ARG A 162 18.37 -10.45 9.65
N LEU A 163 17.71 -11.58 9.41
CA LEU A 163 16.27 -11.67 9.55
C LEU A 163 15.85 -11.35 10.98
N VAL A 164 14.76 -10.59 11.12
CA VAL A 164 14.12 -10.37 12.42
C VAL A 164 13.07 -11.47 12.61
N LEU A 165 13.25 -12.24 13.69
CA LEU A 165 12.29 -13.26 14.11
C LEU A 165 11.42 -12.71 15.22
N VAL A 166 10.11 -13.04 15.19
CA VAL A 166 9.12 -12.57 16.14
C VAL A 166 8.34 -13.76 16.74
N ASP A 167 8.05 -13.70 18.04
CA ASP A 167 7.13 -14.62 18.70
C ASP A 167 5.67 -14.14 18.64
N ASP A 168 4.73 -14.94 19.18
CA ASP A 168 3.31 -14.62 19.16
C ASP A 168 2.92 -13.43 20.07
N HIS A 169 3.85 -12.94 20.90
CA HIS A 169 3.69 -11.77 21.76
C HIS A 169 4.31 -10.49 21.17
N GLY A 170 4.90 -10.58 19.96
CA GLY A 170 5.58 -9.46 19.33
C GLY A 170 7.03 -9.26 19.82
N THR A 171 7.61 -10.20 20.61
CA THR A 171 9.00 -10.10 21.01
C THR A 171 9.91 -10.48 19.86
N GLU A 172 10.81 -9.58 19.49
CA GLU A 172 11.73 -9.75 18.38
C GLU A 172 13.11 -10.21 18.82
N ARG A 173 13.80 -10.93 17.92
CA ARG A 173 15.22 -11.26 18.05
C ARG A 173 15.87 -11.39 16.68
N LEU A 174 17.18 -11.15 16.60
CA LEU A 174 17.93 -11.40 15.39
C LEU A 174 18.03 -12.90 15.11
N GLY A 175 17.78 -13.25 13.87
CA GLY A 175 17.84 -14.59 13.32
C GLY A 175 19.11 -14.84 12.47
N PRO A 176 19.05 -15.75 11.50
CA PRO A 176 20.14 -15.99 10.57
C PRO A 176 20.41 -14.78 9.68
N PRO A 177 21.61 -14.67 9.08
CA PRO A 177 21.89 -13.69 8.04
C PRO A 177 20.89 -13.81 6.88
N VAL A 178 20.55 -12.66 6.29
CA VAL A 178 19.73 -12.63 5.05
C VAL A 178 20.56 -13.19 3.91
N THR A 179 19.98 -14.10 3.10
CA THR A 179 20.67 -14.78 1.99
C THR A 179 19.80 -14.89 0.74
N GLY A 180 20.38 -15.27 -0.39
CA GLY A 180 19.65 -15.53 -1.63
C GLY A 180 18.94 -14.30 -2.19
N PRO A 181 17.77 -14.47 -2.85
CA PRO A 181 17.06 -13.40 -3.53
C PRO A 181 16.65 -12.24 -2.61
N GLU A 182 16.43 -12.49 -1.32
CA GLU A 182 16.12 -11.47 -0.32
C GLU A 182 17.34 -10.59 -0.02
N ALA A 183 18.55 -11.17 0.04
CA ALA A 183 19.79 -10.40 0.19
C ALA A 183 20.09 -9.56 -1.06
N GLU A 184 19.85 -10.10 -2.26
CA GLU A 184 19.99 -9.36 -3.52
C GLU A 184 19.02 -8.18 -3.60
N TRP A 185 17.76 -8.41 -3.20
CA TRP A 185 16.74 -7.37 -3.11
C TRP A 185 17.17 -6.25 -2.14
N LEU A 186 17.61 -6.65 -0.94
CA LEU A 186 18.05 -5.72 0.11
C LEU A 186 19.23 -4.86 -0.36
N ALA A 187 20.27 -5.49 -0.93
CA ALA A 187 21.44 -4.80 -1.45
C ALA A 187 21.11 -3.78 -2.55
N ARG A 188 20.12 -4.08 -3.38
CA ARG A 188 19.70 -3.22 -4.49
C ARG A 188 18.79 -2.07 -4.06
N TRP A 189 17.80 -2.36 -3.22
CA TRP A 189 16.68 -1.44 -2.98
C TRP A 189 16.72 -0.76 -1.61
N TRP A 190 17.28 -1.41 -0.60
CA TRP A 190 17.31 -0.86 0.76
C TRP A 190 18.55 -1.34 1.51
N PRO A 191 19.76 -0.95 1.09
CA PRO A 191 20.98 -1.39 1.71
C PRO A 191 21.07 -0.89 3.17
N LEU A 192 21.32 -1.80 4.10
CA LEU A 192 21.52 -1.51 5.51
C LEU A 192 23.00 -1.16 5.77
N THR A 193 23.54 -0.23 4.94
CA THR A 193 24.92 0.25 5.02
C THR A 193 24.92 1.76 5.08
N GLY A 194 25.70 2.37 5.96
CA GLY A 194 25.84 3.82 6.07
C GLY A 194 25.82 4.34 7.49
N GLU A 195 26.20 5.60 7.66
CA GLU A 195 26.10 6.31 8.93
C GLU A 195 24.62 6.47 9.31
N ARG A 196 24.30 6.19 10.58
CA ARG A 196 22.96 6.51 11.12
C ARG A 196 22.68 7.99 10.87
N PRO A 197 21.56 8.36 10.24
CA PRO A 197 21.15 9.75 10.25
C PRO A 197 21.02 10.19 11.73
N VAL A 198 21.77 11.20 12.12
CA VAL A 198 21.59 11.83 13.43
C VAL A 198 20.30 12.62 13.37
N THR A 199 19.16 11.98 13.57
CA THR A 199 17.90 12.66 13.81
C THR A 199 17.81 12.95 15.29
N ASP A 200 18.02 14.20 15.62
CA ASP A 200 17.90 14.76 16.98
C ASP A 200 16.41 15.02 17.34
N GLU A 201 15.53 14.08 16.96
CA GLU A 201 14.12 14.11 17.32
C GLU A 201 13.77 12.92 18.22
N ARG A 202 14.03 13.10 19.52
CA ARG A 202 13.27 12.39 20.55
C ARG A 202 11.81 12.83 20.44
N PRO A 203 10.84 11.92 20.49
CA PRO A 203 9.44 12.34 20.67
C PRO A 203 9.38 13.12 22.00
N VAL A 204 8.90 14.36 21.90
CA VAL A 204 8.66 15.23 23.06
C VAL A 204 7.50 14.62 23.83
N THR A 205 7.81 13.85 24.87
CA THR A 205 6.88 13.60 25.97
C THR A 205 6.92 14.83 26.87
N ASP A 206 5.80 15.50 26.94
CA ASP A 206 5.55 16.67 27.77
C ASP A 206 5.63 16.26 29.26
N GLU A 207 6.78 16.46 29.91
CA GLU A 207 6.90 16.54 31.38
C GLU A 207 7.87 17.67 31.74
N GLY A 208 7.39 18.53 32.60
CA GLY A 208 7.88 19.83 33.00
C GLY A 208 9.27 19.88 33.65
N PRO A 209 9.72 21.06 34.09
CA PRO A 209 11.13 21.41 34.24
C PRO A 209 11.75 20.91 35.56
N VAL A 210 12.91 20.27 35.48
CA VAL A 210 13.83 20.10 36.62
C VAL A 210 15.16 20.74 36.29
N THR A 211 15.54 21.68 37.13
CA THR A 211 16.79 22.45 37.15
C THR A 211 17.97 21.61 37.63
N ASP A 212 19.11 21.99 37.08
CA ASP A 212 20.43 22.14 37.75
C ASP A 212 21.54 21.12 37.48
N GLY A 213 22.62 21.68 36.93
CA GLY A 213 24.01 21.61 37.30
C GLY A 213 24.77 20.26 37.22
N GLY A 214 25.62 20.09 36.20
CA GLY A 214 26.64 19.03 36.23
C GLY A 214 27.64 19.11 35.09
N GLU A 215 28.89 19.33 35.41
CA GLU A 215 30.07 19.57 34.57
C GLU A 215 30.30 18.56 33.44
N THR A 216 30.68 19.10 32.29
CA THR A 216 31.19 18.40 31.11
C THR A 216 32.57 17.88 31.31
N THR A 217 32.78 16.57 31.22
CA THR A 217 34.06 15.97 30.91
C THR A 217 34.12 15.63 29.41
N GLU A 218 35.04 16.31 28.71
CA GLU A 218 35.40 16.01 27.33
C GLU A 218 36.06 14.62 27.27
N GLY A 219 35.33 13.64 26.71
CA GLY A 219 35.89 12.36 26.30
C GLY A 219 36.16 12.37 24.81
N GLU A 220 37.39 12.21 24.39
CA GLU A 220 37.85 12.04 23.01
C GLU A 220 37.00 10.96 22.29
N ALA A 221 36.22 11.39 21.31
CA ALA A 221 35.54 10.49 20.41
C ALA A 221 36.53 9.95 19.38
N THR A 222 36.98 8.72 19.58
CA THR A 222 37.62 7.93 18.53
C THR A 222 36.63 7.75 17.40
N ALA A 223 36.97 8.29 16.22
CA ALA A 223 36.20 8.08 14.96
C ALA A 223 36.36 6.60 14.54
N GLY A 224 35.53 5.73 15.11
CA GLY A 224 35.28 4.38 14.63
C GLY A 224 34.17 4.49 13.59
N ALA A 225 34.37 3.94 12.39
CA ALA A 225 33.34 3.79 11.37
C ALA A 225 32.08 3.24 12.04
N THR A 226 31.03 4.03 12.10
CA THR A 226 29.73 3.61 12.63
C THR A 226 29.17 2.52 11.71
N SER A 227 29.28 1.27 12.16
CA SER A 227 28.60 0.15 11.52
C SER A 227 27.11 0.52 11.46
N GLY A 228 26.41 0.21 10.37
CA GLY A 228 24.97 0.44 10.24
C GLY A 228 24.09 -0.35 11.23
N ALA A 229 24.63 -0.68 12.40
CA ALA A 229 23.98 -1.44 13.46
C ALA A 229 22.64 -0.84 13.86
N GLY A 230 21.61 -1.67 13.88
CA GLY A 230 20.24 -1.27 14.19
C GLY A 230 19.49 -0.58 13.03
N LEU A 231 20.11 -0.43 11.85
CA LEU A 231 19.35 -0.07 10.63
C LEU A 231 18.43 -1.23 10.27
N ARG A 232 17.21 -0.89 9.84
CA ARG A 232 16.14 -1.87 9.61
C ARG A 232 15.47 -1.64 8.28
N ALA A 233 15.07 -2.70 7.59
CA ALA A 233 14.36 -2.65 6.32
C ALA A 233 13.31 -3.75 6.22
N GLU A 234 12.22 -3.42 5.57
CA GLU A 234 11.21 -4.36 5.08
C GLU A 234 11.63 -4.88 3.70
N ILE A 235 11.84 -6.21 3.56
CA ILE A 235 12.27 -6.83 2.31
C ILE A 235 11.05 -6.99 1.38
N GLY A 236 10.86 -6.05 0.47
CA GLY A 236 9.67 -5.94 -0.37
C GLY A 236 9.56 -6.95 -1.51
N LEU A 237 10.43 -7.94 -1.62
CA LEU A 237 10.45 -8.91 -2.72
C LEU A 237 9.08 -9.58 -2.97
N THR A 238 8.35 -9.94 -1.92
CA THR A 238 7.01 -10.53 -2.04
C THR A 238 5.99 -9.57 -2.60
N ARG A 239 6.10 -8.28 -2.29
CA ARG A 239 5.25 -7.19 -2.81
C ARG A 239 5.54 -6.92 -4.28
N ASP A 240 6.81 -6.92 -4.65
CA ASP A 240 7.27 -6.80 -6.04
C ASP A 240 6.69 -7.92 -6.91
N LEU A 241 6.76 -9.16 -6.43
CA LEU A 241 6.22 -10.32 -7.12
C LEU A 241 4.68 -10.29 -7.20
N ALA A 242 4.00 -9.86 -6.13
CA ALA A 242 2.55 -9.71 -6.12
C ALA A 242 2.11 -8.65 -7.14
N TRP A 243 2.77 -7.48 -7.16
CA TRP A 243 2.50 -6.42 -8.13
C TRP A 243 2.76 -6.88 -9.57
N ALA A 244 3.93 -7.46 -9.83
CA ALA A 244 4.27 -7.96 -11.16
C ALA A 244 3.28 -9.03 -11.66
N SER A 245 2.82 -9.92 -10.77
CA SER A 245 1.79 -10.91 -11.08
C SER A 245 0.46 -10.26 -11.45
N ALA A 246 0.01 -9.27 -10.68
CA ALA A 246 -1.22 -8.53 -10.97
C ALA A 246 -1.14 -7.78 -12.30
N VAL A 247 -0.03 -7.05 -12.55
CA VAL A 247 0.21 -6.36 -13.83
C VAL A 247 0.26 -7.34 -14.99
N GLY A 248 0.82 -8.55 -14.78
CA GLY A 248 0.88 -9.61 -15.78
C GLY A 248 -0.49 -10.11 -16.27
N THR A 249 -1.56 -9.84 -15.55
CA THR A 249 -2.94 -10.16 -15.99
C THR A 249 -3.50 -9.18 -17.03
N LEU A 250 -2.89 -8.00 -17.20
CA LEU A 250 -3.32 -7.04 -18.20
C LEU A 250 -2.86 -7.44 -19.60
N ALA A 251 -3.79 -7.54 -20.52
CA ALA A 251 -3.49 -7.60 -21.95
C ALA A 251 -3.17 -6.20 -22.48
N ARG A 252 -3.92 -5.18 -22.02
CA ARG A 252 -3.74 -3.79 -22.42
C ARG A 252 -4.49 -2.85 -21.47
N GLY A 253 -3.86 -1.77 -21.03
CA GLY A 253 -4.52 -0.80 -20.14
C GLY A 253 -3.57 -0.19 -19.12
N LEU A 254 -4.09 0.13 -17.94
CA LEU A 254 -3.35 0.73 -16.84
C LEU A 254 -3.50 -0.11 -15.57
N ALA A 255 -2.40 -0.39 -14.89
CA ALA A 255 -2.42 -0.82 -13.49
C ALA A 255 -2.05 0.35 -12.58
N VAL A 256 -2.74 0.47 -11.46
CA VAL A 256 -2.45 1.51 -10.43
C VAL A 256 -2.40 0.84 -9.06
N ALA A 257 -1.30 1.08 -8.33
CA ALA A 257 -1.23 0.80 -6.88
C ALA A 257 -1.19 2.12 -6.11
N VAL A 258 -1.97 2.19 -5.04
CA VAL A 258 -2.05 3.34 -4.13
C VAL A 258 -1.74 2.87 -2.73
N ASP A 259 -0.66 3.37 -2.15
CA ASP A 259 -0.21 2.92 -0.84
C ASP A 259 0.59 3.98 -0.08
N TYR A 260 0.77 3.77 1.23
CA TYR A 260 1.84 4.43 1.98
C TYR A 260 3.17 4.04 1.36
N ALA A 261 3.98 5.00 0.96
CA ALA A 261 5.11 4.69 0.12
C ALA A 261 6.39 5.46 0.46
N HIS A 262 7.49 4.86 0.10
CA HIS A 262 8.80 5.49 0.05
C HIS A 262 9.58 5.04 -1.20
N THR A 263 10.64 5.75 -1.52
CA THR A 263 11.52 5.44 -2.64
C THR A 263 12.98 5.34 -2.17
N ALA A 264 13.88 4.86 -3.01
CA ALA A 264 15.30 4.70 -2.71
C ALA A 264 15.97 5.97 -2.17
N THR A 265 15.46 7.14 -2.55
CA THR A 265 15.99 8.44 -2.09
C THR A 265 15.53 8.83 -0.68
N ALA A 266 14.56 8.13 -0.11
CA ALA A 266 13.94 8.45 1.18
C ALA A 266 13.53 7.18 1.96
N ARG A 267 14.40 6.17 1.99
CA ARG A 267 14.15 4.96 2.78
C ARG A 267 14.19 5.27 4.28
N PRO A 268 13.17 4.89 5.04
CA PRO A 268 13.19 5.01 6.50
C PRO A 268 14.32 4.18 7.11
N PRO A 269 15.22 4.75 7.93
CA PRO A 269 16.41 4.03 8.42
C PRO A 269 16.09 2.91 9.42
N PHE A 270 14.90 2.95 10.04
CA PHE A 270 14.47 2.00 11.06
C PHE A 270 13.26 1.17 10.65
N GLY A 271 12.94 1.17 9.36
CA GLY A 271 11.73 0.53 8.86
C GLY A 271 10.45 1.30 9.20
N THR A 272 9.33 0.70 8.85
CA THR A 272 7.98 1.28 8.99
C THR A 272 6.95 0.28 9.50
N LEU A 273 7.37 -0.97 9.80
CA LEU A 273 6.46 -2.02 10.25
C LEU A 273 5.77 -1.59 11.54
N THR A 274 4.45 -1.54 11.51
CA THR A 274 3.61 -1.12 12.63
C THR A 274 2.32 -1.93 12.70
N GLY A 275 1.61 -1.83 13.82
CA GLY A 275 0.28 -2.36 14.00
C GLY A 275 -0.77 -1.26 14.04
N PHE A 276 -2.00 -1.57 13.64
CA PHE A 276 -3.15 -0.69 13.84
C PHE A 276 -4.29 -1.44 14.52
N ARG A 277 -4.86 -0.81 15.54
CA ARG A 277 -6.01 -1.32 16.27
C ARG A 277 -6.99 -0.21 16.59
N LYS A 278 -8.24 -0.33 16.11
CA LYS A 278 -9.31 0.67 16.33
C LYS A 278 -8.88 2.09 15.96
N GLY A 279 -8.23 2.25 14.81
CA GLY A 279 -7.78 3.54 14.29
C GLY A 279 -6.56 4.15 15.00
N ARG A 280 -5.85 3.39 15.83
CA ARG A 280 -4.65 3.85 16.56
C ARG A 280 -3.47 2.96 16.22
N GLU A 281 -2.34 3.59 16.03
CA GLU A 281 -1.06 2.91 15.90
C GLU A 281 -0.70 2.17 17.20
N THR A 282 -0.12 0.98 17.08
CA THR A 282 0.32 0.12 18.17
C THR A 282 1.55 -0.69 17.74
N ALA A 283 2.23 -1.31 18.69
CA ALA A 283 3.23 -2.31 18.36
C ALA A 283 2.60 -3.44 17.52
N PRO A 284 3.27 -3.94 16.48
CA PRO A 284 2.79 -5.05 15.69
C PRO A 284 2.90 -6.35 16.48
N VAL A 285 1.77 -6.95 16.85
CA VAL A 285 1.70 -8.25 17.54
C VAL A 285 1.02 -9.26 16.62
N PRO A 286 1.70 -10.36 16.25
CA PRO A 286 1.17 -11.28 15.24
C PRO A 286 0.19 -12.33 15.85
N ASP A 287 -0.77 -11.87 16.65
CA ASP A 287 -1.81 -12.65 17.32
C ASP A 287 -3.21 -12.52 16.68
N GLY A 288 -3.31 -11.75 15.56
CA GLY A 288 -4.58 -11.49 14.90
C GLY A 288 -5.42 -10.36 15.52
N SER A 289 -4.95 -9.69 16.59
CA SER A 289 -5.68 -8.63 17.28
C SER A 289 -5.53 -7.24 16.67
N CYS A 290 -4.57 -7.07 15.77
CA CYS A 290 -4.30 -5.81 15.06
C CYS A 290 -4.00 -6.08 13.59
N ASP A 291 -4.21 -5.07 12.77
CA ASP A 291 -3.60 -5.06 11.44
C ASP A 291 -2.08 -4.88 11.56
N ILE A 292 -1.36 -5.50 10.65
CA ILE A 292 0.10 -5.38 10.57
C ILE A 292 0.44 -4.90 9.18
N THR A 293 1.01 -3.72 9.10
CA THR A 293 1.29 -3.03 7.85
C THR A 293 2.71 -2.44 7.85
N ALA A 294 3.24 -2.18 6.67
CA ALA A 294 4.48 -1.44 6.47
C ALA A 294 4.42 -0.68 5.15
N HIS A 295 5.08 0.47 5.06
CA HIS A 295 5.14 1.25 3.84
C HIS A 295 5.74 0.47 2.67
N VAL A 296 5.36 0.82 1.45
CA VAL A 296 5.71 0.10 0.23
C VAL A 296 6.84 0.79 -0.52
N ALA A 297 7.84 0.01 -0.93
CA ALA A 297 8.91 0.44 -1.83
C ALA A 297 8.38 0.46 -3.29
N LEU A 298 7.53 1.45 -3.64
CA LEU A 298 6.85 1.47 -4.95
C LEU A 298 7.79 1.53 -6.15
N ASP A 299 9.00 2.07 -5.98
CA ASP A 299 10.04 2.05 -7.01
C ASP A 299 10.58 0.63 -7.30
N ALA A 300 10.67 -0.22 -6.27
CA ALA A 300 11.02 -1.62 -6.45
C ALA A 300 9.89 -2.39 -7.14
N CYS A 301 8.64 -2.18 -6.72
CA CYS A 301 7.46 -2.75 -7.38
C CYS A 301 7.39 -2.36 -8.86
N ALA A 302 7.63 -1.08 -9.20
CA ALA A 302 7.66 -0.61 -10.57
C ALA A 302 8.71 -1.35 -11.42
N ALA A 303 9.92 -1.51 -10.87
CA ALA A 303 11.02 -2.17 -11.57
C ALA A 303 10.79 -3.67 -11.76
N ALA A 304 10.04 -4.33 -10.86
CA ALA A 304 9.75 -5.77 -10.94
C ALA A 304 8.92 -6.15 -12.16
N CYS A 305 8.10 -5.23 -12.70
CA CYS A 305 7.30 -5.47 -13.90
C CYS A 305 8.16 -5.54 -15.17
N ALA A 306 9.38 -5.00 -15.17
CA ALA A 306 10.26 -4.88 -16.35
C ALA A 306 9.56 -4.23 -17.57
N LEU A 307 8.57 -3.36 -17.35
CA LEU A 307 7.80 -2.65 -18.36
C LEU A 307 8.19 -1.16 -18.36
N PRO A 308 8.24 -0.50 -19.54
CA PRO A 308 8.52 0.92 -19.62
C PRO A 308 7.34 1.78 -19.18
N GLY A 309 7.61 3.04 -18.85
CA GLY A 309 6.57 4.05 -18.62
C GLY A 309 5.94 4.03 -17.23
N ALA A 310 6.48 3.24 -16.29
CA ALA A 310 6.06 3.32 -14.89
C ALA A 310 6.30 4.74 -14.34
N ARG A 311 5.33 5.27 -13.57
CA ARG A 311 5.43 6.60 -12.97
C ARG A 311 4.92 6.60 -11.53
N LEU A 312 5.63 7.32 -10.68
CA LEU A 312 5.25 7.53 -9.29
C LEU A 312 4.76 8.96 -9.10
N LEU A 313 3.62 9.13 -8.46
CA LEU A 313 3.00 10.40 -8.13
C LEU A 313 2.50 10.39 -6.68
N PRO A 314 2.50 11.52 -5.98
CA PRO A 314 1.69 11.61 -4.77
C PRO A 314 0.19 11.67 -5.12
N GLN A 315 -0.66 11.07 -4.28
CA GLN A 315 -2.12 11.03 -4.47
C GLN A 315 -2.73 12.40 -4.78
N ARG A 316 -2.24 13.44 -4.08
CA ARG A 316 -2.71 14.82 -4.33
C ARG A 316 -2.51 15.28 -5.76
N ALA A 317 -1.42 14.87 -6.42
CA ALA A 317 -1.16 15.22 -7.83
C ALA A 317 -2.10 14.43 -8.76
N ALA A 318 -2.22 13.11 -8.56
CA ALA A 318 -3.10 12.27 -9.34
C ALA A 318 -4.58 12.72 -9.23
N LEU A 319 -5.07 12.97 -8.01
CA LEU A 319 -6.44 13.41 -7.79
C LEU A 319 -6.72 14.80 -8.38
N ARG A 320 -5.76 15.72 -8.32
CA ARG A 320 -5.89 17.05 -8.96
C ARG A 320 -5.97 16.94 -10.48
N ALA A 321 -5.13 16.11 -11.10
CA ALA A 321 -5.21 15.84 -12.54
C ALA A 321 -6.54 15.19 -12.95
N LEU A 322 -7.17 14.47 -12.02
CA LEU A 322 -8.51 13.91 -12.17
C LEU A 322 -9.63 14.88 -11.75
N GLY A 323 -9.32 16.17 -11.51
CA GLY A 323 -10.31 17.21 -11.23
C GLY A 323 -10.75 17.33 -9.76
N LEU A 324 -10.05 16.72 -8.81
CA LEU A 324 -10.29 16.86 -7.38
C LEU A 324 -9.33 17.91 -6.80
N THR A 325 -9.79 19.13 -6.60
CA THR A 325 -8.90 20.24 -6.18
C THR A 325 -9.09 20.66 -4.72
N GLY A 326 -10.21 20.35 -4.09
CA GLY A 326 -10.57 20.86 -2.76
C GLY A 326 -10.81 22.38 -2.72
N SER A 327 -10.95 23.02 -3.89
CA SER A 327 -11.14 24.47 -3.98
C SER A 327 -12.51 24.89 -3.45
N ARG A 328 -12.55 25.97 -2.68
CA ARG A 328 -13.82 26.51 -2.19
C ARG A 328 -14.70 26.99 -3.35
N PRO A 329 -16.02 26.72 -3.28
CA PRO A 329 -16.96 27.27 -4.27
C PRO A 329 -16.99 28.80 -4.20
N PRO A 330 -17.29 29.48 -5.32
CA PRO A 330 -17.34 30.94 -5.34
C PRO A 330 -18.48 31.45 -4.45
N LEU A 331 -18.20 32.53 -3.68
CA LEU A 331 -19.20 33.13 -2.75
C LEU A 331 -20.47 33.60 -3.44
N THR A 332 -20.40 33.92 -4.73
CA THR A 332 -21.60 34.29 -5.52
C THR A 332 -22.65 33.18 -5.54
N LEU A 333 -22.21 31.91 -5.48
CA LEU A 333 -23.12 30.76 -5.39
C LEU A 333 -23.93 30.78 -4.10
N ALA A 334 -23.38 31.28 -3.00
CA ALA A 334 -24.11 31.41 -1.70
C ALA A 334 -25.31 32.33 -1.80
N SER A 335 -25.26 33.31 -2.71
CA SER A 335 -26.37 34.25 -2.92
C SER A 335 -27.37 33.76 -3.99
N THR A 336 -26.91 32.99 -4.99
CA THR A 336 -27.77 32.54 -6.11
C THR A 336 -28.40 31.17 -5.85
N ASP A 337 -27.68 30.25 -5.18
CA ASP A 337 -28.14 28.92 -4.76
C ASP A 337 -27.51 28.56 -3.41
N PRO A 338 -28.06 28.99 -2.28
CA PRO A 338 -27.51 28.71 -0.94
C PRO A 338 -27.37 27.21 -0.64
N ALA A 339 -28.36 26.42 -1.05
CA ALA A 339 -28.32 24.97 -0.85
C ALA A 339 -27.21 24.31 -1.69
N GLY A 340 -27.05 24.74 -2.93
CA GLY A 340 -25.97 24.33 -3.81
C GLY A 340 -24.60 24.72 -3.26
N TYR A 341 -24.49 25.91 -2.69
CA TYR A 341 -23.24 26.36 -2.05
C TYR A 341 -22.83 25.47 -0.87
N VAL A 342 -23.78 25.11 0.02
CA VAL A 342 -23.51 24.23 1.17
C VAL A 342 -23.07 22.84 0.69
N ARG A 343 -23.74 22.26 -0.33
CA ARG A 343 -23.31 20.98 -0.90
C ARG A 343 -21.92 21.06 -1.53
N ALA A 344 -21.64 22.10 -2.29
CA ALA A 344 -20.34 22.30 -2.92
C ALA A 344 -19.22 22.54 -1.89
N LEU A 345 -19.53 23.22 -0.78
CA LEU A 345 -18.58 23.43 0.32
C LEU A 345 -18.26 22.13 1.06
N ALA A 346 -19.25 21.28 1.30
CA ALA A 346 -19.06 19.97 1.89
C ALA A 346 -18.16 19.09 0.97
N ALA A 347 -18.46 19.04 -0.32
CA ALA A 347 -17.65 18.31 -1.30
C ALA A 347 -16.21 18.87 -1.39
N ALA A 348 -16.03 20.18 -1.29
CA ALA A 348 -14.69 20.80 -1.25
C ALA A 348 -13.91 20.40 0.00
N SER A 349 -14.57 20.26 1.16
CA SER A 349 -13.94 19.79 2.41
C SER A 349 -13.50 18.34 2.31
N GLU A 350 -14.34 17.46 1.76
CA GLU A 350 -14.02 16.06 1.52
C GLU A 350 -12.86 15.91 0.52
N ALA A 351 -12.89 16.69 -0.57
CA ALA A 351 -11.80 16.71 -1.55
C ALA A 351 -10.49 17.22 -0.92
N ALA A 352 -10.56 18.24 -0.05
CA ALA A 352 -9.39 18.78 0.65
C ALA A 352 -8.74 17.72 1.56
N GLU A 353 -9.53 16.88 2.24
CA GLU A 353 -9.03 15.75 3.05
C GLU A 353 -8.26 14.75 2.18
N LEU A 354 -8.81 14.36 1.01
CA LEU A 354 -8.18 13.40 0.08
C LEU A 354 -6.87 13.91 -0.53
N VAL A 355 -6.67 15.23 -0.63
CA VAL A 355 -5.46 15.84 -1.19
C VAL A 355 -4.53 16.46 -0.13
N ALA A 356 -4.83 16.31 1.17
CA ALA A 356 -4.03 16.86 2.25
C ALA A 356 -2.64 16.23 2.31
N PRO A 357 -1.53 17.01 2.29
CA PRO A 357 -0.17 16.46 2.22
C PRO A 357 0.22 15.56 3.41
N GLY A 358 -0.25 15.87 4.61
CA GLY A 358 0.01 15.10 5.84
C GLY A 358 -0.97 13.95 6.09
N GLY A 359 -1.83 13.60 5.11
CA GLY A 359 -2.81 12.54 5.18
C GLY A 359 -2.88 11.78 3.86
N PHE A 360 -4.08 11.44 3.39
CA PHE A 360 -4.30 10.67 2.16
C PHE A 360 -3.57 11.23 0.93
N GLY A 361 -3.46 12.56 0.81
CA GLY A 361 -2.77 13.21 -0.31
C GLY A 361 -1.26 12.91 -0.39
N GLY A 362 -0.68 12.33 0.67
CA GLY A 362 0.71 11.88 0.73
C GLY A 362 0.94 10.46 0.19
N PHE A 363 -0.12 9.65 0.00
CA PHE A 363 0.01 8.29 -0.54
C PHE A 363 0.70 8.31 -1.90
N GLY A 364 1.49 7.26 -2.18
CA GLY A 364 2.11 7.07 -3.47
C GLY A 364 1.16 6.38 -4.44
N TRP A 365 1.06 6.90 -5.64
CA TRP A 365 0.43 6.25 -6.79
C TRP A 365 1.51 5.73 -7.71
N LEU A 366 1.56 4.42 -7.90
CA LEU A 366 2.33 3.78 -8.97
C LEU A 366 1.41 3.54 -10.15
N LEU A 367 1.68 4.21 -11.27
CA LEU A 367 1.01 4.00 -12.54
C LEU A 367 1.89 3.11 -13.42
N GLN A 368 1.36 2.00 -13.87
CA GLN A 368 2.04 1.06 -14.77
C GLN A 368 1.21 0.87 -16.04
N PRO A 369 1.49 1.61 -17.12
CA PRO A 369 0.82 1.42 -18.40
C PRO A 369 1.27 0.11 -19.06
N VAL A 370 0.33 -0.59 -19.71
CA VAL A 370 0.56 -1.81 -20.49
C VAL A 370 0.00 -1.61 -21.88
N GLY A 371 0.87 -1.40 -22.86
CA GLY A 371 0.48 -1.20 -24.26
C GLY A 371 -0.32 0.08 -24.56
N ILE A 372 -0.33 1.04 -23.64
CA ILE A 372 -0.94 2.38 -23.79
C ILE A 372 0.04 3.46 -23.30
N PRO A 373 -0.09 4.71 -23.74
CA PRO A 373 0.63 5.84 -23.16
C PRO A 373 0.15 6.15 -21.74
N ASP A 374 0.89 7.00 -21.02
CA ASP A 374 0.51 7.53 -19.72
C ASP A 374 -0.75 8.42 -19.85
N VAL A 375 -1.82 8.03 -19.17
CA VAL A 375 -3.11 8.74 -19.19
C VAL A 375 -3.19 9.92 -18.22
N LEU A 376 -2.16 10.11 -17.39
CA LEU A 376 -1.99 11.22 -16.45
C LEU A 376 -0.72 12.03 -16.74
N ALA A 377 -0.24 12.05 -17.99
CA ALA A 377 0.97 12.79 -18.38
C ALA A 377 0.93 14.28 -18.01
N ASP A 378 -0.26 14.86 -17.90
CA ASP A 378 -0.55 16.24 -17.47
C ASP A 378 -0.52 16.46 -15.94
N ALA A 379 -0.39 15.40 -15.12
CA ALA A 379 -0.26 15.51 -13.68
C ALA A 379 1.16 15.98 -13.28
N VAL A 380 1.25 17.12 -12.62
CA VAL A 380 2.50 17.75 -12.11
C VAL A 380 2.49 17.80 -10.59
#